data_47918130f3be9f297d1dbb7694fdbb8a
#
_entry.id   47918130f3be9f297d1dbb7694fdbb8a
#
_cell.length_a   1.000
_cell.length_b   1.000
_cell.length_c   1.000
_cell.angle_alpha   90.00
_cell.angle_beta   90.00
_cell.angle_gamma   90.00
#
_symmetry.space_group_name_H-M   'P 1'
#
loop_
_entity.id
_entity.type
_entity.pdbx_description
1 polymer ?
#
loop_
_entity_poly.entity_id
_entity_poly.type
_entity_poly.pdbx_seq_one_letter_code
_entity_poly.pdbx_strand_id
1 'polypeptide(L)'
;MRPNTTRLASGEFGTISVSFRQDGLMDLSLEGRVYVVTGGSRGLGLATAAVLVAEGACVVIAARDEAHIASAVAELGGHKHAVGLPTDLTDPSSAERLAAAAVARFGRLDGALLSTGGPPRGTALASTDTAWREGFESAFLGPLRVARACAAAMSDDPTALPGTAGSLLFVLATSVRSPDPNLAVSNGLRPGLAGITKQLADELAPRGIRVNGLLPGTIATERRFALDASVGAPDAIRRRNEASIPLGRYGEPAEFGRVAAFLLSPASSYVTGAQIPVEGGALRSF
;
A
#
# COMPACT_ATOMS: atom_id res chain seq x y z
N MET A 1 3.10 -18.13 -22.11
CA MET A 1 3.68 -17.39 -23.27
C MET A 1 4.88 -16.60 -22.75
N ARG A 2 6.04 -16.64 -23.39
CA ARG A 2 7.23 -15.90 -22.92
C ARG A 2 7.11 -14.43 -23.29
N PRO A 3 7.44 -13.46 -22.39
CA PRO A 3 7.42 -12.05 -22.73
C PRO A 3 8.39 -11.76 -23.89
N ASN A 4 8.01 -10.82 -24.74
CA ASN A 4 8.88 -10.38 -25.84
C ASN A 4 9.95 -9.45 -25.26
N THR A 5 11.17 -9.95 -25.10
CA THR A 5 12.30 -9.16 -24.56
C THR A 5 13.02 -8.49 -25.71
N THR A 6 12.88 -7.19 -25.84
CA THR A 6 13.65 -6.43 -26.85
C THR A 6 14.98 -6.01 -26.27
N ARG A 7 16.10 -6.47 -26.90
CA ARG A 7 17.44 -5.96 -26.60
C ARG A 7 17.65 -4.63 -27.29
N LEU A 8 17.77 -3.55 -26.53
CA LEU A 8 17.84 -2.19 -27.09
C LEU A 8 19.28 -1.71 -27.39
N ALA A 9 20.31 -2.25 -26.77
CA ALA A 9 21.70 -1.97 -27.09
C ALA A 9 22.65 -2.99 -26.42
N SER A 10 23.79 -3.26 -27.06
CA SER A 10 24.95 -3.91 -26.46
C SER A 10 26.13 -2.92 -26.51
N GLY A 11 26.55 -2.43 -25.34
CA GLY A 11 27.68 -1.50 -25.19
C GLY A 11 28.55 -1.90 -23.99
N GLU A 12 29.61 -1.14 -23.72
CA GLU A 12 30.58 -1.40 -22.62
C GLU A 12 29.93 -1.48 -21.22
N PHE A 13 28.66 -1.05 -21.06
CA PHE A 13 27.89 -1.06 -19.81
C PHE A 13 26.87 -2.20 -19.69
N GLY A 14 26.94 -3.22 -20.53
CA GLY A 14 26.05 -4.38 -20.51
C GLY A 14 24.81 -4.22 -21.41
N THR A 15 24.01 -5.28 -21.48
CA THR A 15 22.78 -5.30 -22.28
C THR A 15 21.60 -4.75 -21.48
N ILE A 16 21.00 -3.66 -21.91
CA ILE A 16 19.73 -3.18 -21.35
C ILE A 16 18.63 -4.07 -21.91
N SER A 17 17.98 -4.84 -21.04
CA SER A 17 16.82 -5.65 -21.39
C SER A 17 15.56 -4.99 -20.79
N VAL A 18 14.62 -4.61 -21.64
CA VAL A 18 13.33 -4.09 -21.21
C VAL A 18 12.26 -5.08 -21.63
N SER A 19 11.45 -5.54 -20.70
CA SER A 19 10.31 -6.40 -20.98
C SER A 19 9.09 -5.54 -21.27
N PHE A 20 8.46 -5.78 -22.42
CA PHE A 20 7.19 -5.20 -22.78
C PHE A 20 6.15 -6.29 -22.88
N ARG A 21 4.88 -5.97 -22.58
CA ARG A 21 3.74 -6.82 -22.95
C ARG A 21 3.63 -6.87 -24.47
N GLN A 22 2.91 -7.87 -25.01
CA GLN A 22 2.72 -8.02 -26.47
C GLN A 22 2.01 -6.83 -27.13
N ASP A 23 1.27 -6.03 -26.33
CA ASP A 23 0.60 -4.81 -26.74
C ASP A 23 1.49 -3.55 -26.68
N GLY A 24 2.79 -3.70 -26.37
CA GLY A 24 3.76 -2.60 -26.27
C GLY A 24 3.69 -1.82 -24.96
N LEU A 25 2.89 -2.26 -23.97
CA LEU A 25 2.79 -1.62 -22.65
C LEU A 25 3.92 -2.09 -21.72
N MET A 26 4.21 -1.29 -20.70
CA MET A 26 5.17 -1.66 -19.64
C MET A 26 4.68 -2.93 -18.94
N ASP A 27 5.54 -3.93 -18.86
CA ASP A 27 5.28 -5.15 -18.11
C ASP A 27 5.65 -4.94 -16.64
N LEU A 28 4.66 -4.93 -15.76
CA LEU A 28 4.86 -4.89 -14.31
C LEU A 28 5.28 -6.26 -13.73
N SER A 29 5.20 -7.33 -14.52
CA SER A 29 5.50 -8.71 -14.11
C SER A 29 4.73 -9.14 -12.85
N LEU A 30 3.44 -8.81 -12.81
CA LEU A 30 2.52 -9.11 -11.70
C LEU A 30 1.73 -10.40 -11.92
N GLU A 31 1.72 -10.97 -13.13
CA GLU A 31 0.98 -12.18 -13.47
C GLU A 31 1.32 -13.34 -12.53
N GLY A 32 0.30 -13.91 -11.89
CA GLY A 32 0.43 -15.05 -10.96
C GLY A 32 1.09 -14.73 -9.62
N ARG A 33 1.44 -13.48 -9.33
CA ARG A 33 1.94 -13.05 -8.02
C ARG A 33 0.79 -12.89 -7.02
N VAL A 34 1.11 -12.99 -5.73
CA VAL A 34 0.14 -12.98 -4.64
C VAL A 34 0.46 -11.89 -3.63
N TYR A 35 -0.54 -11.10 -3.29
CA TYR A 35 -0.38 -9.98 -2.35
C TYR A 35 -1.43 -10.00 -1.24
N VAL A 36 -0.99 -9.73 -0.01
CA VAL A 36 -1.90 -9.36 1.09
C VAL A 36 -2.19 -7.86 1.00
N VAL A 37 -3.48 -7.49 1.10
CA VAL A 37 -3.92 -6.09 1.08
C VAL A 37 -4.75 -5.81 2.32
N THR A 38 -4.15 -5.20 3.34
CA THR A 38 -4.91 -4.77 4.52
C THR A 38 -5.71 -3.50 4.21
N GLY A 39 -6.87 -3.33 4.85
CA GLY A 39 -7.82 -2.27 4.47
C GLY A 39 -8.32 -2.42 3.02
N GLY A 40 -8.33 -3.64 2.49
CA GLY A 40 -8.54 -3.96 1.08
C GLY A 40 -10.00 -3.93 0.61
N SER A 41 -10.97 -3.73 1.52
CA SER A 41 -12.39 -3.77 1.16
C SER A 41 -12.94 -2.45 0.61
N ARG A 42 -12.21 -1.33 0.73
CA ARG A 42 -12.63 0.02 0.27
C ARG A 42 -11.44 0.94 0.02
N GLY A 43 -11.71 2.07 -0.65
CA GLY A 43 -10.77 3.18 -0.79
C GLY A 43 -9.43 2.82 -1.40
N LEU A 44 -8.34 3.23 -0.79
CA LEU A 44 -6.98 3.06 -1.33
C LEU A 44 -6.55 1.58 -1.43
N GLY A 45 -6.94 0.77 -0.43
CA GLY A 45 -6.65 -0.66 -0.44
C GLY A 45 -7.37 -1.39 -1.56
N LEU A 46 -8.68 -1.17 -1.73
CA LEU A 46 -9.46 -1.76 -2.82
C LEU A 46 -8.95 -1.30 -4.19
N ALA A 47 -8.68 -0.01 -4.36
CA ALA A 47 -8.14 0.51 -5.62
C ALA A 47 -6.78 -0.12 -5.98
N THR A 48 -5.93 -0.35 -4.98
CA THR A 48 -4.66 -1.07 -5.21
C THR A 48 -4.91 -2.53 -5.58
N ALA A 49 -5.80 -3.22 -4.85
CA ALA A 49 -6.17 -4.60 -5.14
C ALA A 49 -6.73 -4.74 -6.57
N ALA A 50 -7.57 -3.80 -7.01
CA ALA A 50 -8.14 -3.79 -8.35
C ALA A 50 -7.06 -3.66 -9.44
N VAL A 51 -6.07 -2.78 -9.25
CA VAL A 51 -4.95 -2.65 -10.20
C VAL A 51 -4.09 -3.92 -10.21
N LEU A 52 -3.77 -4.48 -9.04
CA LEU A 52 -3.01 -5.74 -8.96
C LEU A 52 -3.71 -6.88 -9.69
N VAL A 53 -5.02 -7.04 -9.48
CA VAL A 53 -5.81 -8.09 -10.14
C VAL A 53 -5.93 -7.84 -11.65
N ALA A 54 -6.10 -6.59 -12.07
CA ALA A 54 -6.12 -6.23 -13.50
C ALA A 54 -4.80 -6.55 -14.22
N GLU A 55 -3.68 -6.54 -13.48
CA GLU A 55 -2.35 -6.93 -13.97
C GLU A 55 -2.05 -8.43 -13.77
N GLY A 56 -3.05 -9.25 -13.43
CA GLY A 56 -2.94 -10.71 -13.33
C GLY A 56 -2.50 -11.25 -11.97
N ALA A 57 -2.37 -10.41 -10.94
CA ALA A 57 -2.07 -10.88 -9.61
C ALA A 57 -3.30 -11.46 -8.89
N CYS A 58 -3.05 -12.21 -7.83
CA CYS A 58 -4.05 -12.63 -6.85
C CYS A 58 -3.89 -11.86 -5.54
N VAL A 59 -4.99 -11.66 -4.82
CA VAL A 59 -4.96 -10.88 -3.56
C VAL A 59 -5.69 -11.58 -2.43
N VAL A 60 -5.15 -11.42 -1.20
CA VAL A 60 -5.87 -11.68 0.04
C VAL A 60 -6.21 -10.33 0.65
N ILE A 61 -7.49 -9.95 0.63
CA ILE A 61 -7.95 -8.69 1.22
C ILE A 61 -8.36 -8.88 2.67
N ALA A 62 -7.90 -7.98 3.54
CA ALA A 62 -8.22 -7.97 4.95
C ALA A 62 -8.97 -6.70 5.34
N ALA A 63 -10.07 -6.85 6.03
CA ALA A 63 -10.87 -5.77 6.60
C ALA A 63 -11.72 -6.31 7.77
N ARG A 64 -12.40 -5.43 8.52
CA ARG A 64 -13.22 -5.84 9.65
C ARG A 64 -14.64 -6.27 9.28
N ASP A 65 -15.19 -5.68 8.25
CA ASP A 65 -16.59 -5.83 7.84
C ASP A 65 -16.72 -6.89 6.74
N GLU A 66 -17.43 -7.97 7.05
CA GLU A 66 -17.63 -9.12 6.16
C GLU A 66 -18.42 -8.77 4.89
N ALA A 67 -19.43 -7.90 5.01
CA ALA A 67 -20.23 -7.52 3.85
C ALA A 67 -19.41 -6.69 2.84
N HIS A 68 -18.60 -5.76 3.33
CA HIS A 68 -17.68 -5.02 2.48
C HIS A 68 -16.60 -5.92 1.86
N ILE A 69 -16.13 -6.92 2.60
CA ILE A 69 -15.18 -7.92 2.05
C ILE A 69 -15.83 -8.72 0.92
N ALA A 70 -17.06 -9.23 1.13
CA ALA A 70 -17.77 -10.01 0.12
C ALA A 70 -18.01 -9.19 -1.17
N SER A 71 -18.43 -7.93 -1.02
CA SER A 71 -18.58 -7.00 -2.15
C SER A 71 -17.27 -6.78 -2.89
N ALA A 72 -16.18 -6.51 -2.17
CA ALA A 72 -14.87 -6.28 -2.77
C ALA A 72 -14.34 -7.53 -3.49
N VAL A 73 -14.51 -8.73 -2.93
CA VAL A 73 -14.12 -9.99 -3.60
C VAL A 73 -14.90 -10.17 -4.91
N ALA A 74 -16.19 -9.87 -4.92
CA ALA A 74 -17.00 -9.94 -6.14
C ALA A 74 -16.52 -8.93 -7.20
N GLU A 75 -16.24 -7.68 -6.81
CA GLU A 75 -15.71 -6.64 -7.69
C GLU A 75 -14.34 -7.01 -8.28
N LEU A 76 -13.50 -7.69 -7.51
CA LEU A 76 -12.18 -8.18 -7.92
C LEU A 76 -12.22 -9.46 -8.78
N GLY A 77 -13.37 -9.87 -9.28
CA GLY A 77 -13.51 -11.04 -10.14
C GLY A 77 -13.68 -12.37 -9.41
N GLY A 78 -14.03 -12.31 -8.12
CA GLY A 78 -14.38 -13.47 -7.31
C GLY A 78 -13.18 -14.28 -6.80
N HIS A 79 -13.49 -15.44 -6.26
CA HIS A 79 -12.51 -16.29 -5.54
C HIS A 79 -11.35 -16.81 -6.39
N LYS A 80 -11.40 -16.66 -7.71
CA LYS A 80 -10.28 -17.01 -8.58
C LYS A 80 -9.10 -16.06 -8.36
N HIS A 81 -9.37 -14.78 -8.14
CA HIS A 81 -8.37 -13.71 -8.05
C HIS A 81 -8.27 -13.08 -6.67
N ALA A 82 -9.32 -13.15 -5.86
CA ALA A 82 -9.36 -12.51 -4.55
C ALA A 82 -9.98 -13.41 -3.49
N VAL A 83 -9.40 -13.40 -2.30
CA VAL A 83 -9.97 -14.02 -1.10
C VAL A 83 -10.06 -12.95 -0.02
N GLY A 84 -11.16 -12.94 0.72
CA GLY A 84 -11.40 -12.02 1.81
C GLY A 84 -11.25 -12.68 3.17
N LEU A 85 -10.62 -11.99 4.12
CA LEU A 85 -10.46 -12.47 5.49
C LEU A 85 -10.91 -11.38 6.47
N PRO A 86 -11.98 -11.64 7.27
CA PRO A 86 -12.34 -10.75 8.36
C PRO A 86 -11.19 -10.63 9.36
N THR A 87 -10.70 -9.40 9.56
CA THR A 87 -9.43 -9.18 10.27
C THR A 87 -9.46 -7.89 11.05
N ASP A 88 -9.16 -7.97 12.35
CA ASP A 88 -8.75 -6.84 13.15
C ASP A 88 -7.23 -6.88 13.34
N LEU A 89 -6.54 -5.84 12.89
CA LEU A 89 -5.08 -5.75 12.99
C LEU A 89 -4.58 -5.50 14.42
N THR A 90 -5.47 -5.19 15.37
CA THR A 90 -5.13 -5.12 16.79
C THR A 90 -5.00 -6.50 17.43
N ASP A 91 -5.61 -7.54 16.84
CA ASP A 91 -5.39 -8.93 17.23
C ASP A 91 -4.00 -9.40 16.74
N PRO A 92 -3.07 -9.75 17.65
CA PRO A 92 -1.72 -10.19 17.28
C PRO A 92 -1.69 -11.42 16.36
N SER A 93 -2.67 -12.33 16.46
CA SER A 93 -2.75 -13.55 15.64
C SER A 93 -3.17 -13.27 14.19
N SER A 94 -3.73 -12.11 13.90
CA SER A 94 -4.23 -11.74 12.59
C SER A 94 -3.16 -11.74 11.50
N ALA A 95 -1.94 -11.31 11.84
CA ALA A 95 -0.85 -11.18 10.89
C ALA A 95 -0.43 -12.53 10.29
N GLU A 96 -0.27 -13.55 11.14
CA GLU A 96 0.12 -14.89 10.72
C GLU A 96 -1.00 -15.56 9.92
N ARG A 97 -2.26 -15.37 10.33
CA ARG A 97 -3.43 -15.90 9.59
C ARG A 97 -3.51 -15.33 8.17
N LEU A 98 -3.21 -14.04 7.98
CA LEU A 98 -3.21 -13.41 6.66
C LEU A 98 -2.13 -13.98 5.75
N ALA A 99 -0.90 -14.09 6.25
CA ALA A 99 0.20 -14.67 5.49
C ALA A 99 -0.05 -16.14 5.15
N ALA A 100 -0.53 -16.93 6.11
CA ALA A 100 -0.88 -18.34 5.91
C ALA A 100 -2.03 -18.51 4.89
N ALA A 101 -3.04 -17.64 4.91
CA ALA A 101 -4.15 -17.70 3.95
C ALA A 101 -3.68 -17.47 2.52
N ALA A 102 -2.72 -16.56 2.29
CA ALA A 102 -2.13 -16.33 0.96
C ALA A 102 -1.42 -17.59 0.44
N VAL A 103 -0.55 -18.17 1.26
CA VAL A 103 0.19 -19.39 0.90
C VAL A 103 -0.75 -20.59 0.72
N ALA A 104 -1.70 -20.78 1.63
CA ALA A 104 -2.63 -21.91 1.55
C ALA A 104 -3.54 -21.82 0.31
N ARG A 105 -3.97 -20.62 -0.07
CA ARG A 105 -4.91 -20.43 -1.18
C ARG A 105 -4.25 -20.38 -2.56
N PHE A 106 -3.08 -19.74 -2.65
CA PHE A 106 -2.44 -19.42 -3.93
C PHE A 106 -1.03 -20.02 -4.07
N GLY A 107 -0.52 -20.72 -3.04
CA GLY A 107 0.76 -21.43 -3.07
C GLY A 107 2.00 -20.55 -2.85
N ARG A 108 1.85 -19.21 -2.73
CA ARG A 108 2.95 -18.24 -2.59
C ARG A 108 2.50 -16.94 -1.94
N LEU A 109 3.46 -16.13 -1.56
CA LEU A 109 3.28 -14.74 -1.15
C LEU A 109 4.43 -13.89 -1.70
N ASP A 110 4.11 -12.83 -2.46
CA ASP A 110 5.09 -11.94 -3.10
C ASP A 110 5.13 -10.54 -2.51
N GLY A 111 4.15 -10.19 -1.70
CA GLY A 111 4.16 -8.87 -1.07
C GLY A 111 2.92 -8.53 -0.28
N ALA A 112 2.94 -7.32 0.29
CA ALA A 112 1.79 -6.80 1.01
C ALA A 112 1.66 -5.28 0.88
N LEU A 113 0.41 -4.79 0.72
CA LEU A 113 0.03 -3.42 0.99
C LEU A 113 -0.48 -3.31 2.43
N LEU A 114 0.22 -2.53 3.23
CA LEU A 114 -0.05 -2.34 4.65
C LEU A 114 -0.83 -1.04 4.86
N SER A 115 -2.13 -1.10 4.56
CA SER A 115 -3.07 0.02 4.69
C SER A 115 -3.95 -0.15 5.92
N THR A 116 -4.05 0.89 6.73
CA THR A 116 -4.87 0.90 7.94
C THR A 116 -5.83 2.07 7.93
N GLY A 117 -6.90 1.97 8.69
CA GLY A 117 -7.70 3.14 9.05
C GLY A 117 -6.81 4.20 9.72
N GLY A 118 -7.10 5.47 9.51
CA GLY A 118 -6.42 6.52 10.27
C GLY A 118 -6.92 6.55 11.72
N PRO A 119 -6.06 6.91 12.68
CA PRO A 119 -6.48 7.15 14.05
C PRO A 119 -7.48 8.30 14.15
N PRO A 120 -8.17 8.45 15.30
CA PRO A 120 -9.10 9.56 15.53
C PRO A 120 -8.45 10.92 15.30
N ARG A 121 -9.25 11.87 14.82
CA ARG A 121 -8.80 13.28 14.72
C ARG A 121 -8.78 13.92 16.10
N GLY A 122 -7.85 14.84 16.30
CA GLY A 122 -7.74 15.62 17.53
C GLY A 122 -6.42 16.38 17.60
N THR A 123 -6.38 17.40 18.44
CA THR A 123 -5.15 18.12 18.76
C THR A 123 -4.31 17.30 19.75
N ALA A 124 -3.04 17.62 19.94
CA ALA A 124 -2.18 16.94 20.90
C ALA A 124 -2.66 17.11 22.36
N LEU A 125 -3.22 18.26 22.69
CA LEU A 125 -3.74 18.52 24.03
C LEU A 125 -5.07 17.83 24.32
N ALA A 126 -5.89 17.56 23.27
CA ALA A 126 -7.20 16.94 23.43
C ALA A 126 -7.18 15.41 23.25
N SER A 127 -6.13 14.86 22.65
CA SER A 127 -6.02 13.42 22.42
C SER A 127 -5.73 12.69 23.73
N THR A 128 -6.61 11.76 24.12
CA THR A 128 -6.45 10.97 25.35
C THR A 128 -5.37 9.89 25.21
N ASP A 129 -4.84 9.43 26.35
CA ASP A 129 -3.95 8.28 26.41
C ASP A 129 -4.55 7.04 25.71
N THR A 130 -5.85 6.83 25.85
CA THR A 130 -6.58 5.73 25.19
C THR A 130 -6.47 5.87 23.68
N ALA A 131 -6.73 7.06 23.13
CA ALA A 131 -6.60 7.31 21.68
C ALA A 131 -5.18 7.05 21.15
N TRP A 132 -4.15 7.38 21.96
CA TRP A 132 -2.76 7.08 21.64
C TRP A 132 -2.47 5.57 21.65
N ARG A 133 -2.93 4.81 22.65
CA ARG A 133 -2.72 3.36 22.73
C ARG A 133 -3.45 2.63 21.60
N GLU A 134 -4.71 2.97 21.35
CA GLU A 134 -5.50 2.40 20.24
C GLU A 134 -4.89 2.73 18.87
N GLY A 135 -4.44 3.97 18.70
CA GLY A 135 -3.74 4.41 17.50
C GLY A 135 -2.42 3.66 17.30
N PHE A 136 -1.65 3.44 18.36
CA PHE A 136 -0.41 2.68 18.32
C PHE A 136 -0.66 1.22 17.91
N GLU A 137 -1.64 0.55 18.52
CA GLU A 137 -1.99 -0.81 18.15
C GLU A 137 -2.46 -0.93 16.70
N SER A 138 -3.39 -0.08 16.29
CA SER A 138 -4.04 -0.21 14.97
C SER A 138 -3.23 0.36 13.81
N ALA A 139 -2.50 1.46 14.02
CA ALA A 139 -1.83 2.18 12.94
C ALA A 139 -0.30 2.03 12.93
N PHE A 140 0.29 1.41 13.95
CA PHE A 140 1.73 1.15 14.05
C PHE A 140 2.04 -0.33 14.22
N LEU A 141 1.65 -0.95 15.35
CA LEU A 141 1.98 -2.36 15.61
C LEU A 141 1.24 -3.32 14.68
N GLY A 142 -0.03 -3.09 14.38
CA GLY A 142 -0.80 -3.94 13.48
C GLY A 142 -0.12 -4.10 12.11
N PRO A 143 0.12 -3.03 11.35
CA PRO A 143 0.83 -3.14 10.07
C PRO A 143 2.26 -3.67 10.20
N LEU A 144 2.97 -3.38 11.29
CA LEU A 144 4.31 -3.94 11.51
C LEU A 144 4.29 -5.46 11.75
N ARG A 145 3.29 -5.97 12.49
CA ARG A 145 3.08 -7.42 12.65
C ARG A 145 2.82 -8.10 11.29
N VAL A 146 1.93 -7.52 10.47
CA VAL A 146 1.65 -8.04 9.13
C VAL A 146 2.90 -8.00 8.24
N ALA A 147 3.69 -6.93 8.29
CA ALA A 147 4.94 -6.84 7.54
C ALA A 147 5.90 -7.98 7.90
N ARG A 148 6.10 -8.25 9.20
CA ARG A 148 6.97 -9.33 9.68
C ARG A 148 6.45 -10.71 9.28
N ALA A 149 5.16 -10.98 9.46
CA ALA A 149 4.55 -12.26 9.08
C ALA A 149 4.62 -12.49 7.57
N CYS A 150 4.33 -11.48 6.75
CA CYS A 150 4.46 -11.58 5.30
C CYS A 150 5.91 -11.80 4.89
N ALA A 151 6.86 -11.04 5.43
CA ALA A 151 8.27 -11.23 5.14
C ALA A 151 8.76 -12.66 5.50
N ALA A 152 8.30 -13.21 6.61
CA ALA A 152 8.62 -14.59 7.01
C ALA A 152 8.05 -15.63 6.04
N ALA A 153 6.88 -15.37 5.45
CA ALA A 153 6.19 -16.28 4.53
C ALA A 153 6.63 -16.13 3.05
N MET A 154 7.36 -15.08 2.71
CA MET A 154 7.93 -14.91 1.36
C MET A 154 9.07 -15.88 1.13
N SER A 155 9.20 -16.38 -0.10
CA SER A 155 10.26 -17.32 -0.49
C SER A 155 11.64 -16.66 -0.41
N ASP A 156 12.60 -17.42 0.12
CA ASP A 156 14.03 -17.12 0.04
C ASP A 156 14.59 -17.83 -1.21
N ASP A 157 14.31 -17.31 -2.40
CA ASP A 157 14.89 -17.81 -3.64
C ASP A 157 16.27 -17.15 -3.87
N PRO A 158 17.39 -17.87 -3.64
CA PRO A 158 18.72 -17.31 -3.82
C PRO A 158 19.07 -17.05 -5.30
N THR A 159 18.24 -17.54 -6.23
CA THR A 159 18.42 -17.31 -7.68
C THR A 159 17.62 -16.12 -8.19
N ALA A 160 16.70 -15.58 -7.37
CA ALA A 160 15.95 -14.39 -7.73
C ALA A 160 16.90 -13.19 -7.89
N LEU A 161 16.61 -12.34 -8.87
CA LEU A 161 17.33 -11.07 -8.99
C LEU A 161 17.12 -10.25 -7.71
N PRO A 162 18.17 -9.59 -7.18
CA PRO A 162 18.04 -8.73 -6.01
C PRO A 162 16.88 -7.73 -6.18
N GLY A 163 16.04 -7.62 -5.17
CA GLY A 163 14.87 -6.75 -5.19
C GLY A 163 13.61 -7.30 -5.88
N THR A 164 13.60 -8.56 -6.30
CA THR A 164 12.45 -9.18 -6.97
C THR A 164 11.78 -10.31 -6.19
N ALA A 165 12.34 -10.72 -5.05
CA ALA A 165 11.81 -11.80 -4.22
C ALA A 165 10.48 -11.39 -3.54
N GLY A 166 10.34 -10.12 -3.15
CA GLY A 166 9.11 -9.63 -2.55
C GLY A 166 9.07 -8.11 -2.38
N SER A 167 7.89 -7.59 -2.00
CA SER A 167 7.73 -6.16 -1.72
C SER A 167 6.71 -5.89 -0.61
N LEU A 168 7.09 -5.08 0.38
CA LEU A 168 6.21 -4.55 1.42
C LEU A 168 5.99 -3.05 1.17
N LEU A 169 4.74 -2.61 1.20
CA LEU A 169 4.38 -1.22 0.94
C LEU A 169 3.49 -0.68 2.04
N PHE A 170 4.02 0.24 2.85
CA PHE A 170 3.28 0.90 3.91
C PHE A 170 2.49 2.09 3.35
N VAL A 171 1.20 2.15 3.65
CA VAL A 171 0.39 3.37 3.45
C VAL A 171 0.58 4.26 4.67
N LEU A 172 1.39 5.27 4.51
CA LEU A 172 1.70 6.26 5.54
C LEU A 172 0.74 7.47 5.46
N ALA A 173 1.25 8.67 5.53
CA ALA A 173 0.52 9.92 5.34
C ALA A 173 1.50 11.06 5.01
N THR A 174 1.01 12.13 4.41
CA THR A 174 1.76 13.38 4.21
C THR A 174 2.28 13.96 5.53
N SER A 175 1.62 13.64 6.66
CA SER A 175 2.05 14.05 8.00
C SER A 175 3.42 13.52 8.43
N VAL A 176 3.99 12.56 7.70
CA VAL A 176 5.41 12.15 7.86
C VAL A 176 6.35 13.33 7.61
N ARG A 177 6.01 14.22 6.67
CA ARG A 177 6.82 15.38 6.27
C ARG A 177 6.27 16.71 6.74
N SER A 178 4.94 16.82 6.90
CA SER A 178 4.26 18.06 7.29
C SER A 178 3.07 17.73 8.18
N PRO A 179 3.14 18.01 9.50
CA PRO A 179 2.08 17.69 10.44
C PRO A 179 0.75 18.39 10.10
N ASP A 180 -0.36 17.65 10.20
CA ASP A 180 -1.71 18.22 10.13
C ASP A 180 -2.17 18.66 11.54
N PRO A 181 -2.62 19.89 11.75
CA PRO A 181 -3.00 20.40 13.08
C PRO A 181 -4.02 19.56 13.85
N ASN A 182 -4.86 18.78 13.16
CA ASN A 182 -5.92 17.99 13.78
C ASN A 182 -5.70 16.47 13.69
N LEU A 183 -4.47 16.03 13.50
CA LEU A 183 -4.11 14.61 13.38
C LEU A 183 -2.99 14.22 14.33
N ALA A 184 -3.06 14.66 15.61
CA ALA A 184 -1.97 14.49 16.56
C ALA A 184 -1.45 13.05 16.66
N VAL A 185 -2.33 12.07 16.83
CA VAL A 185 -1.94 10.65 16.92
C VAL A 185 -1.27 10.18 15.62
N SER A 186 -1.80 10.55 14.47
CA SER A 186 -1.19 10.24 13.16
C SER A 186 0.18 10.91 13.02
N ASN A 187 0.28 12.19 13.38
CA ASN A 187 1.52 12.96 13.31
C ASN A 187 2.63 12.36 14.19
N GLY A 188 2.27 11.78 15.33
CA GLY A 188 3.22 11.11 16.23
C GLY A 188 3.64 9.73 15.74
N LEU A 189 2.73 8.95 15.17
CA LEU A 189 2.97 7.55 14.85
C LEU A 189 3.50 7.31 13.41
N ARG A 190 3.00 8.05 12.41
CA ARG A 190 3.39 7.83 11.02
C ARG A 190 4.86 8.16 10.71
N PRO A 191 5.48 9.21 11.28
CA PRO A 191 6.93 9.41 11.13
C PRO A 191 7.76 8.27 11.72
N GLY A 192 7.36 7.73 12.89
CA GLY A 192 8.01 6.56 13.47
C GLY A 192 7.90 5.32 12.57
N LEU A 193 6.71 5.07 12.02
CA LEU A 193 6.50 3.96 11.08
C LEU A 193 7.29 4.16 9.78
N ALA A 194 7.46 5.41 9.32
CA ALA A 194 8.32 5.74 8.18
C ALA A 194 9.80 5.40 8.45
N GLY A 195 10.29 5.66 9.67
CA GLY A 195 11.62 5.23 10.12
C GLY A 195 11.77 3.71 10.11
N ILE A 196 10.77 2.98 10.63
CA ILE A 196 10.73 1.51 10.59
C ILE A 196 10.70 0.98 9.15
N THR A 197 10.00 1.66 8.24
CA THR A 197 9.99 1.29 6.81
C THR A 197 11.42 1.32 6.23
N LYS A 198 12.22 2.32 6.58
CA LYS A 198 13.62 2.42 6.15
C LYS A 198 14.48 1.32 6.76
N GLN A 199 14.34 1.05 8.06
CA GLN A 199 15.09 0.00 8.74
C GLN A 199 14.76 -1.39 8.18
N LEU A 200 13.48 -1.71 7.96
CA LEU A 200 13.06 -2.97 7.33
C LEU A 200 13.61 -3.11 5.90
N ALA A 201 13.77 -2.01 5.16
CA ALA A 201 14.39 -2.07 3.84
C ALA A 201 15.84 -2.54 3.92
N ASP A 202 16.60 -2.08 4.91
CA ASP A 202 17.99 -2.49 5.13
C ASP A 202 18.08 -3.95 5.61
N GLU A 203 17.19 -4.37 6.53
CA GLU A 203 17.16 -5.73 7.08
C GLU A 203 16.72 -6.79 6.06
N LEU A 204 15.81 -6.46 5.15
CA LEU A 204 15.22 -7.40 4.20
C LEU A 204 15.86 -7.37 2.80
N ALA A 205 16.69 -6.37 2.50
CA ALA A 205 17.40 -6.27 1.24
C ALA A 205 18.26 -7.50 0.91
N PRO A 206 18.99 -8.13 1.87
CA PRO A 206 19.76 -9.35 1.60
C PRO A 206 18.89 -10.53 1.13
N ARG A 207 17.58 -10.54 1.47
CA ARG A 207 16.60 -11.52 0.99
C ARG A 207 15.93 -11.12 -0.33
N GLY A 208 16.34 -10.00 -0.95
CA GLY A 208 15.72 -9.47 -2.15
C GLY A 208 14.30 -8.89 -1.93
N ILE A 209 13.91 -8.62 -0.69
CA ILE A 209 12.60 -8.04 -0.35
C ILE A 209 12.75 -6.52 -0.19
N ARG A 210 11.96 -5.77 -0.94
CA ARG A 210 11.92 -4.30 -0.89
C ARG A 210 10.87 -3.82 0.10
N VAL A 211 11.13 -2.70 0.75
CA VAL A 211 10.18 -2.07 1.67
C VAL A 211 10.12 -0.57 1.38
N ASN A 212 8.92 -0.08 1.06
CA ASN A 212 8.68 1.32 0.73
C ASN A 212 7.46 1.87 1.46
N GLY A 213 7.29 3.17 1.46
CA GLY A 213 6.13 3.88 1.98
C GLY A 213 5.48 4.77 0.92
N LEU A 214 4.14 4.86 0.94
CA LEU A 214 3.38 5.86 0.18
C LEU A 214 2.80 6.90 1.14
N LEU A 215 2.90 8.16 0.73
CA LEU A 215 2.34 9.31 1.45
C LEU A 215 1.13 9.84 0.68
N PRO A 216 -0.08 9.27 0.89
CA PRO A 216 -1.27 9.78 0.23
C PRO A 216 -1.61 11.18 0.74
N GLY A 217 -1.96 12.06 -0.19
CA GLY A 217 -2.61 13.34 0.09
C GLY A 217 -4.13 13.21 0.16
N THR A 218 -4.82 14.19 -0.39
CA THR A 218 -6.28 14.18 -0.45
C THR A 218 -6.76 13.37 -1.66
N ILE A 219 -7.21 12.15 -1.41
CA ILE A 219 -7.73 11.23 -2.43
C ILE A 219 -9.26 11.10 -2.26
N ALA A 220 -10.00 11.09 -3.38
CA ALA A 220 -11.46 11.02 -3.48
C ALA A 220 -11.99 9.64 -3.08
N THR A 221 -12.03 9.36 -1.79
CA THR A 221 -12.56 8.13 -1.20
C THR A 221 -13.85 8.43 -0.43
N GLU A 222 -14.70 7.42 -0.21
CA GLU A 222 -15.90 7.55 0.63
C GLU A 222 -15.59 8.16 2.00
N ARG A 223 -14.47 7.73 2.62
CA ARG A 223 -13.99 8.30 3.87
C ARG A 223 -13.67 9.78 3.75
N ARG A 224 -13.06 10.22 2.64
CA ARG A 224 -12.75 11.64 2.41
C ARG A 224 -14.05 12.44 2.29
N PHE A 225 -14.99 11.97 1.51
CA PHE A 225 -16.29 12.63 1.35
C PHE A 225 -17.08 12.68 2.66
N ALA A 226 -17.08 11.61 3.46
CA ALA A 226 -17.69 11.60 4.78
C ALA A 226 -17.03 12.62 5.73
N LEU A 227 -15.71 12.78 5.67
CA LEU A 227 -15.02 13.81 6.44
C LEU A 227 -15.36 15.23 5.98
N ASP A 228 -15.46 15.47 4.68
CA ASP A 228 -15.86 16.78 4.15
C ASP A 228 -17.29 17.12 4.57
N ALA A 229 -18.19 16.13 4.53
CA ALA A 229 -19.59 16.30 4.96
C ALA A 229 -19.73 16.56 6.48
N SER A 230 -18.84 15.99 7.31
CA SER A 230 -18.91 16.14 8.78
C SER A 230 -18.61 17.56 9.29
N VAL A 231 -17.97 18.39 8.46
CA VAL A 231 -17.63 19.78 8.83
C VAL A 231 -18.73 20.77 8.41
N GLY A 232 -19.77 20.32 7.70
CA GLY A 232 -20.78 21.15 7.07
C GLY A 232 -20.30 21.77 5.76
N ALA A 233 -21.21 22.18 4.91
CA ALA A 233 -20.93 22.77 3.60
C ALA A 233 -19.87 22.00 2.76
N PRO A 234 -20.11 20.71 2.43
CA PRO A 234 -19.10 19.81 1.85
C PRO A 234 -18.48 20.35 0.55
N ASP A 235 -19.26 21.02 -0.30
CA ASP A 235 -18.76 21.60 -1.55
C ASP A 235 -17.80 22.78 -1.30
N ALA A 236 -18.03 23.58 -0.27
CA ALA A 236 -17.14 24.69 0.09
C ALA A 236 -15.82 24.15 0.66
N ILE A 237 -15.90 23.12 1.50
CA ILE A 237 -14.73 22.42 2.03
C ILE A 237 -13.93 21.80 0.90
N ARG A 238 -14.60 21.11 -0.03
CA ARG A 238 -13.95 20.51 -1.19
C ARG A 238 -13.22 21.55 -2.02
N ARG A 239 -13.88 22.62 -2.43
CA ARG A 239 -13.26 23.73 -3.20
C ARG A 239 -12.04 24.32 -2.49
N ARG A 240 -12.14 24.53 -1.16
CA ARG A 240 -11.03 25.04 -0.35
C ARG A 240 -9.84 24.06 -0.36
N ASN A 241 -10.09 22.79 -0.20
CA ASN A 241 -9.04 21.76 -0.21
C ASN A 241 -8.42 21.65 -1.60
N GLU A 242 -9.21 21.64 -2.67
CA GLU A 242 -8.74 21.59 -4.05
C GLU A 242 -7.86 22.80 -4.38
N ALA A 243 -8.23 24.00 -3.93
CA ALA A 243 -7.43 25.21 -4.10
C ALA A 243 -6.04 25.16 -3.39
N SER A 244 -5.89 24.30 -2.38
CA SER A 244 -4.60 24.10 -1.70
C SER A 244 -3.70 23.08 -2.37
N ILE A 245 -4.22 22.32 -3.33
CA ILE A 245 -3.50 21.29 -4.09
C ILE A 245 -3.04 21.88 -5.42
N PRO A 246 -1.74 21.88 -5.77
CA PRO A 246 -1.26 22.43 -7.05
C PRO A 246 -1.95 21.86 -8.28
N LEU A 247 -2.31 20.56 -8.29
CA LEU A 247 -3.09 19.98 -9.40
C LEU A 247 -4.57 20.39 -9.39
N GLY A 248 -5.05 21.18 -8.42
CA GLY A 248 -6.37 21.77 -8.37
C GLY A 248 -7.54 20.82 -8.15
N ARG A 249 -7.27 19.58 -7.73
CA ARG A 249 -8.30 18.54 -7.53
C ARG A 249 -7.86 17.50 -6.50
N TYR A 250 -8.82 16.74 -6.01
CA TYR A 250 -8.51 15.50 -5.31
C TYR A 250 -7.93 14.47 -6.29
N GLY A 251 -7.02 13.64 -5.80
CA GLY A 251 -6.56 12.46 -6.56
C GLY A 251 -7.64 11.38 -6.59
N GLU A 252 -7.67 10.60 -7.66
CA GLU A 252 -8.55 9.44 -7.75
C GLU A 252 -7.91 8.20 -7.08
N PRO A 253 -8.69 7.32 -6.43
CA PRO A 253 -8.17 6.10 -5.82
C PRO A 253 -7.32 5.25 -6.78
N ALA A 254 -7.69 5.19 -8.05
CA ALA A 254 -6.93 4.46 -9.06
C ALA A 254 -5.54 5.07 -9.35
N GLU A 255 -5.37 6.39 -9.20
CA GLU A 255 -4.05 7.03 -9.34
C GLU A 255 -3.09 6.55 -8.25
N PHE A 256 -3.59 6.46 -7.00
CA PHE A 256 -2.85 5.86 -5.90
C PHE A 256 -2.56 4.38 -6.16
N GLY A 257 -3.58 3.62 -6.60
CA GLY A 257 -3.47 2.19 -6.87
C GLY A 257 -2.39 1.85 -7.91
N ARG A 258 -2.25 2.65 -8.97
CA ARG A 258 -1.20 2.46 -10.00
C ARG A 258 0.20 2.65 -9.43
N VAL A 259 0.43 3.68 -8.62
CA VAL A 259 1.73 3.88 -7.96
C VAL A 259 2.02 2.75 -6.98
N ALA A 260 1.02 2.31 -6.22
CA ALA A 260 1.14 1.19 -5.30
C ALA A 260 1.49 -0.12 -6.04
N ALA A 261 0.79 -0.43 -7.13
CA ALA A 261 1.07 -1.62 -7.94
C ALA A 261 2.48 -1.59 -8.55
N PHE A 262 2.93 -0.43 -9.07
CA PHE A 262 4.31 -0.27 -9.53
C PHE A 262 5.32 -0.57 -8.42
N LEU A 263 5.15 -0.01 -7.22
CA LEU A 263 6.08 -0.23 -6.10
C LEU A 263 6.04 -1.67 -5.55
N LEU A 264 4.90 -2.34 -5.65
CA LEU A 264 4.78 -3.75 -5.29
C LEU A 264 5.35 -4.68 -6.37
N SER A 265 5.45 -4.23 -7.60
CA SER A 265 5.87 -5.02 -8.75
C SER A 265 7.39 -5.14 -8.89
N PRO A 266 7.90 -6.19 -9.58
CA PRO A 266 9.32 -6.28 -9.96
C PRO A 266 9.85 -5.12 -10.81
N ALA A 267 8.99 -4.38 -11.52
CA ALA A 267 9.40 -3.22 -12.31
C ALA A 267 10.07 -2.12 -11.47
N SER A 268 9.82 -2.11 -10.14
CA SER A 268 10.49 -1.20 -9.19
C SER A 268 11.64 -1.86 -8.41
N SER A 269 12.33 -2.87 -8.99
CA SER A 269 13.33 -3.72 -8.32
C SER A 269 14.49 -2.94 -7.67
N TYR A 270 14.76 -1.72 -8.11
CA TYR A 270 15.83 -0.88 -7.52
C TYR A 270 15.30 0.26 -6.64
N VAL A 271 14.02 0.17 -6.20
CA VAL A 271 13.39 1.14 -5.31
C VAL A 271 13.09 0.49 -3.96
N THR A 272 13.88 0.80 -2.93
CA THR A 272 13.65 0.34 -1.55
C THR A 272 14.01 1.43 -0.55
N GLY A 273 13.40 1.44 0.62
CA GLY A 273 13.57 2.45 1.67
C GLY A 273 13.05 3.84 1.29
N ALA A 274 12.30 3.97 0.21
CA ALA A 274 11.77 5.23 -0.27
C ALA A 274 10.40 5.54 0.34
N GLN A 275 10.10 6.84 0.45
CA GLN A 275 8.80 7.36 0.87
C GLN A 275 8.28 8.29 -0.21
N ILE A 276 7.31 7.81 -0.98
CA ILE A 276 6.85 8.44 -2.21
C ILE A 276 5.52 9.14 -1.98
N PRO A 277 5.47 10.48 -2.16
CA PRO A 277 4.22 11.23 -2.09
C PRO A 277 3.31 10.94 -3.29
N VAL A 278 2.01 10.79 -3.02
CA VAL A 278 0.93 10.72 -4.02
C VAL A 278 -0.14 11.71 -3.59
N GLU A 279 0.07 13.01 -3.87
CA GLU A 279 -0.64 14.09 -3.16
C GLU A 279 -0.90 15.35 -4.02
N GLY A 280 -0.63 15.29 -5.31
CA GLY A 280 -0.93 16.38 -6.24
C GLY A 280 -0.07 17.64 -6.07
N GLY A 281 1.10 17.53 -5.41
CA GLY A 281 2.02 18.64 -5.15
C GLY A 281 1.70 19.46 -3.89
N ALA A 282 0.84 18.95 -3.00
CA ALA A 282 0.41 19.68 -1.79
C ALA A 282 1.53 19.83 -0.75
N LEU A 283 2.46 18.86 -0.65
CA LEU A 283 3.62 18.98 0.21
C LEU A 283 4.59 20.05 -0.30
N ARG A 284 5.14 20.84 0.62
CA ARG A 284 6.15 21.86 0.32
C ARG A 284 7.56 21.47 0.78
N SER A 285 7.70 20.28 1.38
CA SER A 285 8.98 19.69 1.80
C SER A 285 9.58 18.82 0.68
N PHE A 286 10.90 18.76 0.65
CA PHE A 286 11.65 17.86 -0.24
C PHE A 286 11.69 16.44 0.28
#